data_a7516da952bac58bb465358a16089c9c
#
_entry.id   a7516da952bac58bb465358a16089c9c
#
_cell.length_a   1.000
_cell.length_b   1.000
_cell.length_c   1.000
_cell.angle_alpha   90.00
_cell.angle_beta   90.00
_cell.angle_gamma   90.00
#
_symmetry.space_group_name_H-M   'P 1'
#
loop_
_entity.id
_entity.type
_entity.pdbx_description
1 polymer ?
#
loop_
_entity_poly.entity_id
_entity_poly.type
_entity_poly.pdbx_seq_one_letter_code
_entity_poly.pdbx_strand_id
1 'polypeptide(L)'
;MGSEMCIRDSSWTASHLEDWYGQPKPVLPQDGKQVAASLHWLLKGDAGIRALTVWHYGWEPAKQASGRGWQVPLLAGLLEDPYSAVRYITQRSLKSYEGLQDLACDFTGDSESFSEAAQWVRQEWEQTMTSARGPSHPHSVLFRTSTEWDSEKVKEWQSMRSNRSIDLQE
;
A
#
# COMPACT_ATOMS: atom_id res chain seq x y z
N MET A 1 -5.68 6.76 15.25
CA MET A 1 -4.77 7.93 15.28
C MET A 1 -3.72 7.93 14.16
N GLY A 2 -3.16 6.78 13.72
CA GLY A 2 -2.10 6.79 12.70
C GLY A 2 -2.51 7.21 11.29
N SER A 3 -3.73 6.94 10.85
CA SER A 3 -4.20 7.29 9.50
C SER A 3 -4.60 8.75 9.35
N GLU A 4 -5.09 9.37 10.41
CA GLU A 4 -5.38 10.80 10.41
C GLU A 4 -4.11 11.64 10.30
N MET A 5 -2.98 11.18 10.84
CA MET A 5 -1.70 11.88 10.73
C MET A 5 -1.27 12.01 9.27
N CYS A 6 -1.28 10.94 8.47
CA CYS A 6 -0.85 11.01 7.07
C CYS A 6 -1.73 11.92 6.20
N ILE A 7 -3.03 12.00 6.45
CA ILE A 7 -3.95 12.89 5.72
C ILE A 7 -3.77 14.35 6.17
N ARG A 8 -3.60 14.58 7.48
CA ARG A 8 -3.35 15.92 8.04
C ARG A 8 -1.97 16.44 7.63
N ASP A 9 -0.96 15.58 7.54
CA ASP A 9 0.41 15.96 7.24
C ASP A 9 0.56 16.60 5.87
N SER A 10 -0.15 16.15 4.85
CA SER A 10 -0.09 16.77 3.51
C SER A 10 -0.60 18.22 3.50
N SER A 11 -1.70 18.50 4.18
CA SER A 11 -2.24 19.86 4.28
C SER A 11 -1.44 20.73 5.25
N TRP A 12 -0.95 20.15 6.32
CA TRP A 12 -0.08 20.82 7.29
C TRP A 12 1.25 21.19 6.64
N THR A 13 1.91 20.23 5.96
CA THR A 13 3.16 20.46 5.24
C THR A 13 3.00 21.54 4.17
N ALA A 14 1.93 21.46 3.36
CA ALA A 14 1.66 22.46 2.33
C ALA A 14 1.51 23.88 2.91
N SER A 15 0.81 24.01 4.06
CA SER A 15 0.66 25.30 4.73
C SER A 15 1.98 25.84 5.27
N HIS A 16 2.79 25.00 5.90
CA HIS A 16 4.08 25.41 6.47
C HIS A 16 5.14 25.70 5.41
N LEU A 17 5.11 25.01 4.25
CA LEU A 17 5.96 25.35 3.12
C LEU A 17 5.62 26.74 2.54
N GLU A 18 4.34 27.11 2.51
CA GLU A 18 3.90 28.43 2.15
C GLU A 18 4.38 29.48 3.19
N ASP A 19 4.13 29.22 4.48
CA ASP A 19 4.45 30.14 5.59
C ASP A 19 5.97 30.36 5.77
N TRP A 20 6.77 29.26 5.65
CA TRP A 20 8.20 29.33 5.96
C TRP A 20 9.08 29.67 4.75
N TYR A 21 8.66 29.28 3.55
CA TYR A 21 9.49 29.38 2.35
C TYR A 21 8.83 30.16 1.20
N GLY A 22 7.61 30.69 1.40
CA GLY A 22 6.87 31.41 0.36
C GLY A 22 6.49 30.51 -0.84
N GLN A 23 6.49 29.20 -0.67
CA GLN A 23 6.11 28.26 -1.73
C GLN A 23 4.60 28.32 -1.92
N PRO A 24 4.09 28.49 -3.16
CA PRO A 24 2.65 28.52 -3.38
C PRO A 24 2.03 27.20 -2.93
N LYS A 25 0.98 27.28 -2.12
CA LYS A 25 0.27 26.11 -1.59
C LYS A 25 -0.27 25.26 -2.74
N PRO A 26 0.16 24.00 -2.84
CA PRO A 26 -0.32 23.12 -3.91
C PRO A 26 -1.81 22.87 -3.76
N VAL A 27 -2.54 22.90 -4.87
CA VAL A 27 -3.95 22.49 -4.90
C VAL A 27 -3.98 20.97 -4.81
N LEU A 28 -4.20 20.45 -3.60
CA LEU A 28 -4.34 19.01 -3.38
C LEU A 28 -5.67 18.54 -4.00
N PRO A 29 -5.66 17.51 -4.86
CA PRO A 29 -6.88 16.88 -5.36
C PRO A 29 -7.70 16.32 -4.20
N GLN A 30 -8.99 16.09 -4.40
CA GLN A 30 -9.90 15.71 -3.32
C GLN A 30 -9.54 14.35 -2.70
N ASP A 31 -9.10 13.40 -3.50
CA ASP A 31 -8.56 12.10 -3.05
C ASP A 31 -7.26 12.27 -2.26
N GLY A 32 -6.39 13.22 -2.61
CA GLY A 32 -5.20 13.57 -1.84
C GLY A 32 -5.47 14.15 -0.44
N LYS A 33 -6.70 14.62 -0.19
CA LYS A 33 -7.14 15.09 1.14
C LYS A 33 -7.83 14.01 1.98
N GLN A 34 -8.22 12.91 1.38
CA GLN A 34 -9.03 11.87 2.02
C GLN A 34 -8.30 10.53 2.16
N VAL A 35 -7.15 10.38 1.51
CA VAL A 35 -6.38 9.15 1.48
C VAL A 35 -4.96 9.39 1.96
N ALA A 36 -4.42 8.47 2.73
CA ALA A 36 -3.04 8.56 3.21
C ALA A 36 -2.05 8.61 2.03
N ALA A 37 -1.05 9.48 2.11
CA ALA A 37 -0.01 9.62 1.10
C ALA A 37 0.67 8.28 0.78
N SER A 38 0.85 7.43 1.78
CA SER A 38 1.43 6.08 1.61
C SER A 38 0.63 5.18 0.66
N LEU A 39 -0.70 5.34 0.57
CA LEU A 39 -1.52 4.61 -0.40
C LEU A 39 -1.32 5.12 -1.82
N HIS A 40 -1.17 6.42 -2.01
CA HIS A 40 -0.81 6.98 -3.30
C HIS A 40 0.58 6.48 -3.74
N TRP A 41 1.55 6.47 -2.83
CA TRP A 41 2.89 5.96 -3.09
C TRP A 41 2.88 4.46 -3.43
N LEU A 42 2.08 3.67 -2.70
CA LEU A 42 1.94 2.24 -2.93
C LEU A 42 1.34 1.92 -4.30
N LEU A 43 0.32 2.66 -4.71
CA LEU A 43 -0.48 2.34 -5.89
C LEU A 43 -0.03 3.09 -7.15
N LYS A 44 0.42 4.34 -7.02
CA LYS A 44 0.78 5.24 -8.14
C LYS A 44 2.28 5.55 -8.24
N GLY A 45 3.07 5.25 -7.19
CA GLY A 45 4.50 5.56 -7.14
C GLY A 45 5.33 4.79 -8.19
N ASP A 46 6.55 5.24 -8.42
CA ASP A 46 7.54 4.46 -9.16
C ASP A 46 7.98 3.21 -8.37
N ALA A 47 8.79 2.35 -8.99
CA ALA A 47 9.21 1.09 -8.37
C ALA A 47 9.98 1.28 -7.05
N GLY A 48 10.81 2.32 -6.95
CA GLY A 48 11.57 2.63 -5.73
C GLY A 48 10.65 3.07 -4.60
N ILE A 49 9.72 3.98 -4.88
CA ILE A 49 8.74 4.47 -3.91
C ILE A 49 7.81 3.32 -3.47
N ARG A 50 7.36 2.46 -4.39
CA ARG A 50 6.55 1.29 -4.04
C ARG A 50 7.31 0.34 -3.13
N ALA A 51 8.57 0.01 -3.45
CA ALA A 51 9.42 -0.86 -2.64
C ALA A 51 9.61 -0.32 -1.21
N LEU A 52 9.92 0.97 -1.06
CA LEU A 52 10.07 1.62 0.25
C LEU A 52 8.75 1.62 1.03
N THR A 53 7.64 1.90 0.37
CA THR A 53 6.32 1.90 1.02
C THR A 53 5.92 0.51 1.50
N VAL A 54 6.14 -0.50 0.67
CA VAL A 54 5.89 -1.92 1.02
C VAL A 54 6.76 -2.34 2.20
N TRP A 55 8.06 -2.01 2.17
CA TRP A 55 8.96 -2.28 3.29
C TRP A 55 8.46 -1.65 4.58
N HIS A 56 7.99 -0.39 4.51
CA HIS A 56 7.45 0.32 5.65
C HIS A 56 6.19 -0.35 6.22
N TYR A 57 5.30 -0.85 5.38
CA TYR A 57 4.12 -1.59 5.83
C TYR A 57 4.45 -2.94 6.49
N GLY A 58 5.59 -3.54 6.19
CA GLY A 58 6.10 -4.72 6.90
C GLY A 58 6.72 -4.40 8.26
N TRP A 59 6.97 -3.13 8.59
CA TRP A 59 7.62 -2.70 9.81
C TRP A 59 6.67 -2.63 10.99
N GLU A 60 7.02 -3.27 12.10
CA GLU A 60 6.13 -3.42 13.25
C GLU A 60 5.60 -2.10 13.83
N PRO A 61 6.43 -1.05 14.06
CA PRO A 61 5.92 0.23 14.52
C PRO A 61 4.91 0.89 13.57
N ALA A 62 5.07 0.73 12.24
CA ALA A 62 4.11 1.26 11.27
C ALA A 62 2.77 0.52 11.35
N LYS A 63 2.80 -0.82 11.51
CA LYS A 63 1.59 -1.64 11.72
C LYS A 63 0.85 -1.27 13.01
N GLN A 64 1.60 -0.99 14.08
CA GLN A 64 1.00 -0.54 15.35
C GLN A 64 0.36 0.85 15.22
N ALA A 65 1.00 1.77 14.51
CA ALA A 65 0.50 3.14 14.33
C ALA A 65 -0.73 3.22 13.41
N SER A 66 -0.75 2.43 12.32
CA SER A 66 -1.79 2.49 11.29
C SER A 66 -2.92 1.47 11.47
N GLY A 67 -2.81 0.55 12.42
CA GLY A 67 -3.66 -0.63 12.54
C GLY A 67 -3.17 -1.79 11.67
N ARG A 68 -3.50 -3.02 12.06
CA ARG A 68 -2.99 -4.24 11.44
C ARG A 68 -3.98 -4.80 10.44
N GLY A 69 -3.47 -5.33 9.36
CA GLY A 69 -4.17 -6.23 8.45
C GLY A 69 -4.90 -5.57 7.28
N TRP A 70 -5.35 -4.33 7.37
CA TRP A 70 -6.04 -3.66 6.26
C TRP A 70 -5.15 -3.45 5.01
N GLN A 71 -3.84 -3.44 5.20
CA GLN A 71 -2.85 -3.29 4.13
C GLN A 71 -2.70 -4.54 3.27
N VAL A 72 -2.99 -5.71 3.84
CA VAL A 72 -2.71 -7.01 3.24
C VAL A 72 -3.29 -7.18 1.83
N PRO A 73 -4.57 -6.89 1.54
CA PRO A 73 -5.12 -7.06 0.20
C PRO A 73 -4.48 -6.12 -0.84
N LEU A 74 -3.99 -4.96 -0.41
CA LEU A 74 -3.28 -4.03 -1.27
C LEU A 74 -1.86 -4.52 -1.57
N LEU A 75 -1.18 -5.04 -0.54
CA LEU A 75 0.14 -5.66 -0.69
C LEU A 75 0.08 -6.93 -1.56
N ALA A 76 -0.99 -7.73 -1.44
CA ALA A 76 -1.18 -8.90 -2.30
C ALA A 76 -1.11 -8.54 -3.80
N GLY A 77 -1.68 -7.40 -4.20
CA GLY A 77 -1.59 -6.92 -5.58
C GLY A 77 -0.18 -6.55 -6.04
N LEU A 78 0.77 -6.32 -5.13
CA LEU A 78 2.17 -6.04 -5.46
C LEU A 78 3.05 -7.30 -5.58
N LEU A 79 2.52 -8.48 -5.29
CA LEU A 79 3.15 -9.74 -5.70
C LEU A 79 3.14 -9.91 -7.23
N GLU A 80 2.24 -9.20 -7.93
CA GLU A 80 2.13 -9.16 -9.39
C GLU A 80 2.84 -7.93 -10.00
N ASP A 81 3.69 -7.21 -9.23
CA ASP A 81 4.41 -6.04 -9.72
C ASP A 81 5.41 -6.43 -10.82
N PRO A 82 5.59 -5.63 -11.89
CA PRO A 82 6.55 -5.93 -12.96
C PRO A 82 8.00 -6.03 -12.47
N TYR A 83 8.35 -5.39 -11.34
CA TYR A 83 9.71 -5.41 -10.80
C TYR A 83 9.91 -6.50 -9.76
N SER A 84 10.83 -7.42 -10.00
CA SER A 84 11.15 -8.51 -9.07
C SER A 84 11.57 -8.03 -7.68
N ALA A 85 12.26 -6.90 -7.59
CA ALA A 85 12.64 -6.29 -6.33
C ALA A 85 11.40 -5.86 -5.50
N VAL A 86 10.37 -5.30 -6.14
CA VAL A 86 9.11 -4.94 -5.47
C VAL A 86 8.41 -6.21 -4.99
N ARG A 87 8.32 -7.25 -5.84
CA ARG A 87 7.74 -8.55 -5.47
C ARG A 87 8.45 -9.18 -4.26
N TYR A 88 9.79 -9.18 -4.28
CA TYR A 88 10.61 -9.71 -3.18
C TYR A 88 10.33 -9.00 -1.85
N ILE A 89 10.36 -7.65 -1.86
CA ILE A 89 10.10 -6.87 -0.65
C ILE A 89 8.65 -7.06 -0.20
N THR A 90 7.70 -7.18 -1.14
CA THR A 90 6.29 -7.47 -0.84
C THR A 90 6.12 -8.81 -0.13
N GLN A 91 6.70 -9.87 -0.66
CA GLN A 91 6.68 -11.19 -0.02
C GLN A 91 7.24 -11.13 1.40
N ARG A 92 8.40 -10.49 1.57
CA ARG A 92 9.05 -10.34 2.87
C ARG A 92 8.17 -9.57 3.86
N SER A 93 7.53 -8.50 3.42
CA SER A 93 6.64 -7.69 4.24
C SER A 93 5.36 -8.45 4.60
N LEU A 94 4.76 -9.17 3.66
CA LEU A 94 3.58 -10.00 3.91
C LEU A 94 3.85 -11.10 4.94
N LYS A 95 5.02 -11.73 4.92
CA LYS A 95 5.41 -12.75 5.93
C LYS A 95 5.49 -12.21 7.37
N SER A 96 5.50 -10.91 7.55
CA SER A 96 5.45 -10.28 8.88
C SER A 96 4.03 -10.14 9.45
N TYR A 97 2.99 -10.51 8.68
CA TYR A 97 1.60 -10.51 9.12
C TYR A 97 1.20 -11.90 9.62
N GLU A 98 0.31 -11.91 10.61
CA GLU A 98 -0.22 -13.15 11.19
C GLU A 98 -0.97 -13.98 10.13
N GLY A 99 -0.73 -15.27 10.11
CA GLY A 99 -1.29 -16.20 9.12
C GLY A 99 -0.57 -16.25 7.77
N LEU A 100 0.38 -15.34 7.50
CA LEU A 100 1.07 -15.25 6.19
C LEU A 100 2.55 -15.66 6.24
N GLN A 101 3.02 -16.24 7.34
CA GLN A 101 4.44 -16.62 7.51
C GLN A 101 4.91 -17.65 6.47
N ASP A 102 4.00 -18.54 6.08
CA ASP A 102 4.28 -19.64 5.15
C ASP A 102 4.03 -19.29 3.68
N LEU A 103 3.82 -18.00 3.37
CA LEU A 103 3.63 -17.53 1.99
C LEU A 103 4.75 -18.04 1.08
N ALA A 104 4.43 -18.97 0.18
CA ALA A 104 5.31 -19.43 -0.87
C ALA A 104 5.10 -18.56 -2.12
N CYS A 105 6.13 -17.86 -2.53
CA CYS A 105 6.11 -17.04 -3.75
C CYS A 105 7.53 -16.96 -4.30
N ASP A 106 7.75 -17.49 -5.49
CA ASP A 106 8.99 -17.25 -6.22
C ASP A 106 8.88 -15.89 -6.92
N PHE A 107 9.49 -14.87 -6.35
CA PHE A 107 9.47 -13.50 -6.88
C PHE A 107 10.16 -13.36 -8.26
N THR A 108 10.84 -14.41 -8.75
CA THR A 108 11.46 -14.51 -10.08
C THR A 108 10.66 -15.40 -11.04
N GLY A 109 9.58 -16.01 -10.56
CA GLY A 109 8.72 -16.91 -11.30
C GLY A 109 7.92 -16.25 -12.41
N ASP A 110 6.86 -16.90 -12.84
CA ASP A 110 5.96 -16.43 -13.89
C ASP A 110 4.72 -15.73 -13.34
N SER A 111 3.94 -15.14 -14.24
CA SER A 111 2.73 -14.39 -13.89
C SER A 111 1.64 -15.25 -13.25
N GLU A 112 1.59 -16.56 -13.54
CA GLU A 112 0.61 -17.48 -12.98
C GLU A 112 0.91 -17.71 -11.51
N SER A 113 2.18 -18.01 -11.17
CA SER A 113 2.62 -18.20 -9.79
C SER A 113 2.44 -16.94 -8.93
N PHE A 114 2.63 -15.75 -9.51
CA PHE A 114 2.37 -14.48 -8.80
C PHE A 114 0.90 -14.30 -8.48
N SER A 115 0.03 -14.60 -9.45
CA SER A 115 -1.42 -14.49 -9.28
C SER A 115 -1.96 -15.48 -8.26
N GLU A 116 -1.47 -16.72 -8.28
CA GLU A 116 -1.79 -17.74 -7.27
C GLU A 116 -1.40 -17.29 -5.85
N ALA A 117 -0.18 -16.79 -5.69
CA ALA A 117 0.30 -16.27 -4.41
C ALA A 117 -0.55 -15.08 -3.93
N ALA A 118 -0.90 -14.15 -4.83
CA ALA A 118 -1.74 -13.01 -4.51
C ALA A 118 -3.17 -13.44 -4.10
N GLN A 119 -3.74 -14.43 -4.77
CA GLN A 119 -5.05 -14.99 -4.43
C GLN A 119 -5.03 -15.70 -3.08
N TRP A 120 -4.01 -16.51 -2.82
CA TRP A 120 -3.84 -17.17 -1.54
C TRP A 120 -3.77 -16.16 -0.38
N VAL A 121 -2.98 -15.10 -0.52
CA VAL A 121 -2.88 -14.03 0.50
C VAL A 121 -4.23 -13.35 0.75
N ARG A 122 -5.03 -13.09 -0.29
CA ARG A 122 -6.36 -12.50 -0.14
C ARG A 122 -7.32 -13.42 0.59
N GLN A 123 -7.30 -14.72 0.29
CA GLN A 123 -8.13 -15.73 0.95
C GLN A 123 -7.79 -15.87 2.44
N GLU A 124 -6.51 -15.97 2.79
CA GLU A 124 -6.06 -16.01 4.18
C GLU A 124 -6.46 -14.73 4.95
N TRP A 125 -6.32 -13.58 4.31
CA TRP A 125 -6.74 -12.31 4.90
C TRP A 125 -8.25 -12.26 5.17
N GLU A 126 -9.07 -12.68 4.23
CA GLU A 126 -10.53 -12.72 4.39
C GLU A 126 -10.94 -13.62 5.55
N GLN A 127 -10.33 -14.81 5.67
CA GLN A 127 -10.59 -15.73 6.78
C GLN A 127 -10.21 -15.13 8.13
N THR A 128 -9.04 -14.49 8.21
CA THR A 128 -8.55 -13.85 9.43
C THR A 128 -9.43 -12.66 9.83
N MET A 129 -9.85 -11.82 8.87
CA MET A 129 -10.65 -10.65 9.14
C MET A 129 -12.10 -10.97 9.47
N THR A 130 -12.66 -12.05 8.96
CA THR A 130 -14.00 -12.52 9.32
C THR A 130 -14.06 -12.95 10.80
N SER A 131 -12.94 -13.42 11.33
CA SER A 131 -12.80 -13.85 12.73
C SER A 131 -12.52 -12.68 13.69
N ALA A 132 -11.94 -11.59 13.19
CA ALA A 132 -11.63 -10.40 14.00
C ALA A 132 -12.68 -9.32 13.73
N ARG A 133 -13.35 -8.83 14.78
CA ARG A 133 -14.10 -7.56 14.71
C ARG A 133 -13.08 -6.45 14.46
N GLY A 134 -12.84 -6.17 13.16
CA GLY A 134 -11.83 -5.23 12.72
C GLY A 134 -12.13 -3.80 13.17
N PRO A 135 -11.08 -3.00 13.46
CA PRO A 135 -11.25 -1.57 13.67
C PRO A 135 -11.81 -0.91 12.40
N SER A 136 -12.54 0.18 12.59
CA SER A 136 -13.00 1.01 11.46
C SER A 136 -11.80 1.38 10.57
N HIS A 137 -11.86 1.01 9.29
CA HIS A 137 -10.77 1.29 8.37
C HIS A 137 -10.66 2.80 8.14
N PRO A 138 -9.46 3.36 8.29
CA PRO A 138 -9.24 4.79 8.10
C PRO A 138 -9.36 5.25 6.64
N HIS A 139 -9.59 4.34 5.69
CA HIS A 139 -9.55 4.59 4.26
C HIS A 139 -10.84 4.16 3.56
N SER A 140 -11.96 4.74 4.00
CA SER A 140 -13.29 4.50 3.42
C SER A 140 -13.37 4.69 1.90
N VAL A 141 -12.40 5.39 1.29
CA VAL A 141 -12.34 5.62 -0.17
C VAL A 141 -11.96 4.38 -0.95
N LEU A 142 -11.18 3.46 -0.35
CA LEU A 142 -10.74 2.22 -0.98
C LEU A 142 -11.47 0.98 -0.46
N PHE A 143 -12.23 1.11 0.61
CA PHE A 143 -12.97 0.01 1.21
C PHE A 143 -14.46 0.34 1.22
N ARG A 144 -15.29 -0.55 0.68
CA ARG A 144 -16.75 -0.45 0.72
C ARG A 144 -17.30 -0.94 2.06
N THR A 145 -16.66 -1.97 2.61
CA THR A 145 -16.96 -2.55 3.93
C THR A 145 -15.64 -2.91 4.65
N SER A 146 -15.71 -3.47 5.84
CA SER A 146 -14.52 -3.90 6.58
C SER A 146 -13.69 -4.99 5.88
N THR A 147 -14.29 -5.73 4.97
CA THR A 147 -13.67 -6.83 4.24
C THR A 147 -13.70 -6.65 2.72
N GLU A 148 -14.50 -5.72 2.21
CA GLU A 148 -14.66 -5.49 0.78
C GLU A 148 -13.96 -4.20 0.36
N TRP A 149 -12.96 -4.34 -0.48
CA TRP A 149 -12.21 -3.23 -1.06
C TRP A 149 -12.69 -2.90 -2.47
N ASP A 150 -12.57 -1.65 -2.89
CA ASP A 150 -12.94 -1.20 -4.23
C ASP A 150 -11.84 -1.58 -5.24
N SER A 151 -11.94 -2.81 -5.77
CA SER A 151 -10.96 -3.35 -6.71
C SER A 151 -10.84 -2.52 -7.99
N GLU A 152 -11.91 -1.91 -8.45
CA GLU A 152 -11.91 -1.06 -9.65
C GLU A 152 -11.09 0.20 -9.41
N LYS A 153 -11.32 0.87 -8.30
CA LYS A 153 -10.56 2.07 -7.94
C LYS A 153 -9.08 1.79 -7.69
N VAL A 154 -8.77 0.66 -7.08
CA VAL A 154 -7.38 0.22 -6.90
C VAL A 154 -6.70 -0.05 -8.24
N LYS A 155 -7.38 -0.74 -9.18
CA LYS A 155 -6.87 -0.97 -10.54
C LYS A 155 -6.70 0.34 -11.31
N GLU A 156 -7.65 1.26 -11.21
CA GLU A 156 -7.52 2.61 -11.79
C GLU A 156 -6.24 3.30 -11.30
N TRP A 157 -6.01 3.30 -10.00
CA TRP A 157 -4.81 3.90 -9.43
C TRP A 157 -3.52 3.18 -9.83
N GLN A 158 -3.53 1.86 -9.89
CA GLN A 158 -2.40 1.06 -10.37
C GLN A 158 -2.08 1.34 -11.86
N SER A 159 -3.09 1.67 -12.68
CA SER A 159 -2.87 2.04 -14.08
C SER A 159 -2.13 3.37 -14.25
N MET A 160 -2.20 4.24 -13.25
CA MET A 160 -1.51 5.54 -13.23
C MET A 160 -0.05 5.45 -12.75
N ARG A 161 0.41 4.27 -12.30
CA ARG A 161 1.76 4.09 -11.77
C ARG A 161 2.84 4.26 -12.84
N SER A 162 3.97 4.83 -12.43
CA SER A 162 5.14 4.89 -13.29
C SER A 162 5.87 3.54 -13.29
N ASN A 163 5.89 2.89 -14.46
CA ASN A 163 6.67 1.66 -14.71
C ASN A 163 7.92 1.99 -15.57
N ARG A 164 8.43 3.20 -15.47
CA ARG A 164 9.65 3.60 -16.16
C ARG A 164 10.81 2.74 -15.69
N SER A 165 11.59 2.20 -16.63
CA SER A 165 12.83 1.47 -16.32
C SER A 165 13.75 2.33 -15.45
N ILE A 166 14.26 1.75 -14.38
CA ILE A 166 15.28 2.37 -13.54
C ILE A 166 16.62 1.78 -14.00
N ASP A 167 17.33 2.51 -14.82
CA ASP A 167 18.70 2.15 -15.19
C ASP A 167 19.61 2.67 -14.07
N LEU A 168 20.20 1.76 -13.32
CA LEU A 168 21.30 2.08 -12.42
C LEU A 168 22.53 2.33 -13.29
N GLN A 169 22.88 3.59 -13.51
CA GLN A 169 24.18 3.94 -14.07
C GLN A 169 25.22 3.84 -12.94
N GLU A 170 26.19 2.95 -13.12
CA GLU A 170 27.39 2.86 -12.27
C GLU A 170 28.31 4.06 -12.52
#